data_a755d47fe5b456f32d45ec23a6812aa5
#
_entry.id   a755d47fe5b456f32d45ec23a6812aa5
#
_cell.length_a   1.000
_cell.length_b   1.000
_cell.length_c   1.000
_cell.angle_alpha   90.00
_cell.angle_beta   90.00
_cell.angle_gamma   90.00
#
_symmetry.space_group_name_H-M   'P 1'
#
loop_
_entity.id
_entity.type
_entity.pdbx_description
1 polymer ?
#
loop_
_entity_poly.entity_id
_entity_poly.type
_entity_poly.pdbx_seq_one_letter_code
_entity_poly.pdbx_strand_id
1 'polypeptide(L)'
;VEEAFAVARQGVPGPVFVECPVDLLYEEATIREWYASAAGKGRSLAERLLRFYLNRHVEKMFAGSQEPAPVRARALGAAAPPAASLRAAAAALAKAERPLLIVGSQALALAADAPRIAQAVTSLGIPAYLSGMARGLLGRDAALQMRHQRRQALREADCVVLAGVPCDFRLDYGRHIRRSSTLIAANRSRADARLN
;
A
#
# COMPACT_ATOMS: atom_id res chain seq x y z
N VAL A 1 14.68 -5.71 -9.47
CA VAL A 1 13.73 -6.72 -8.97
C VAL A 1 13.46 -6.50 -7.49
N GLU A 2 14.47 -6.37 -6.64
CA GLU A 2 14.33 -6.22 -5.17
C GLU A 2 13.59 -4.95 -4.78
N GLU A 3 13.85 -3.85 -5.48
CA GLU A 3 13.09 -2.61 -5.25
C GLU A 3 11.60 -2.77 -5.56
N ALA A 4 11.24 -3.55 -6.57
CA ALA A 4 9.86 -3.88 -6.87
C ALA A 4 9.18 -4.60 -5.69
N PHE A 5 9.84 -5.58 -5.08
CA PHE A 5 9.34 -6.24 -3.87
C PHE A 5 9.24 -5.28 -2.68
N ALA A 6 10.19 -4.38 -2.52
CA ALA A 6 10.15 -3.38 -1.46
C ALA A 6 8.97 -2.41 -1.67
N VAL A 7 8.77 -1.91 -2.89
CA VAL A 7 7.66 -1.01 -3.25
C VAL A 7 6.32 -1.71 -3.11
N ALA A 8 6.20 -2.98 -3.57
CA ALA A 8 4.97 -3.76 -3.44
C ALA A 8 4.49 -3.92 -1.98
N ARG A 9 5.39 -3.82 -1.02
CA ARG A 9 5.12 -3.99 0.42
C ARG A 9 5.10 -2.69 1.21
N GLN A 10 5.51 -1.56 0.62
CA GLN A 10 5.55 -0.26 1.30
C GLN A 10 4.16 0.37 1.43
N GLY A 11 3.99 1.22 2.44
CA GLY A 11 2.78 2.00 2.64
C GLY A 11 1.53 1.12 2.66
N VAL A 12 0.66 1.30 1.69
CA VAL A 12 -0.45 0.38 1.38
C VAL A 12 0.08 -0.67 0.40
N PRO A 13 0.22 -1.93 0.79
CA PRO A 13 0.72 -2.97 -0.09
C PRO A 13 -0.15 -3.13 -1.35
N GLY A 14 0.52 -3.31 -2.49
CA GLY A 14 -0.18 -3.44 -3.77
C GLY A 14 0.71 -4.03 -4.87
N PRO A 15 0.15 -4.28 -6.06
CA PRO A 15 0.89 -4.81 -7.18
C PRO A 15 1.90 -3.80 -7.71
N VAL A 16 3.02 -4.31 -8.23
CA VAL A 16 4.05 -3.53 -8.91
C VAL A 16 4.27 -4.14 -10.28
N PHE A 17 4.31 -3.30 -11.29
CA PHE A 17 4.69 -3.70 -12.64
C PHE A 17 6.19 -3.50 -12.84
N VAL A 18 6.86 -4.51 -13.37
CA VAL A 18 8.28 -4.45 -13.72
C VAL A 18 8.39 -4.66 -15.23
N GLU A 19 8.84 -3.64 -15.92
CA GLU A 19 9.18 -3.74 -17.34
C GLU A 19 10.65 -4.15 -17.47
N CYS A 20 10.89 -5.23 -18.20
CA CYS A 20 12.23 -5.71 -18.50
C CYS A 20 12.40 -5.64 -20.02
N PRO A 21 13.20 -4.70 -20.55
CA PRO A 21 13.50 -4.63 -21.98
C PRO A 21 14.11 -5.96 -22.45
N VAL A 22 13.66 -6.43 -23.61
CA VAL A 22 14.11 -7.72 -24.15
C VAL A 22 15.63 -7.77 -24.39
N ASP A 23 16.24 -6.63 -24.70
CA ASP A 23 17.67 -6.48 -24.91
C ASP A 23 18.50 -6.92 -23.67
N LEU A 24 17.94 -6.77 -22.47
CA LEU A 24 18.60 -7.20 -21.23
C LEU A 24 18.51 -8.71 -20.98
N LEU A 25 17.79 -9.45 -21.81
CA LEU A 25 17.66 -10.91 -21.72
C LEU A 25 18.72 -11.66 -22.52
N TYR A 26 19.49 -10.95 -23.35
CA TYR A 26 20.57 -11.52 -24.15
C TYR A 26 21.93 -11.23 -23.52
N GLU A 27 22.92 -12.06 -23.86
CA GLU A 27 24.30 -11.82 -23.45
C GLU A 27 24.82 -10.48 -24.00
N GLU A 28 25.60 -9.78 -23.20
CA GLU A 28 26.17 -8.48 -23.55
C GLU A 28 26.91 -8.52 -24.89
N ALA A 29 27.67 -9.60 -25.16
CA ALA A 29 28.39 -9.78 -26.41
C ALA A 29 27.45 -9.78 -27.62
N THR A 30 26.32 -10.46 -27.53
CA THR A 30 25.31 -10.54 -28.59
C THR A 30 24.70 -9.16 -28.88
N ILE A 31 24.34 -8.44 -27.82
CA ILE A 31 23.78 -7.08 -27.96
C ILE A 31 24.80 -6.13 -28.57
N ARG A 32 26.06 -6.18 -28.15
CA ARG A 32 27.15 -5.36 -28.72
C ARG A 32 27.33 -5.65 -30.20
N GLU A 33 27.27 -6.89 -30.64
CA GLU A 33 27.37 -7.28 -32.05
C GLU A 33 26.19 -6.74 -32.88
N TRP A 34 24.96 -6.85 -32.36
CA TRP A 34 23.77 -6.34 -33.06
C TRP A 34 23.82 -4.82 -33.25
N TYR A 35 24.14 -4.09 -32.18
CA TYR A 35 24.28 -2.63 -32.26
C TYR A 35 25.45 -2.19 -33.15
N ALA A 36 26.57 -2.90 -33.14
CA ALA A 36 27.69 -2.65 -34.03
C ALA A 36 27.32 -2.89 -35.50
N SER A 37 26.56 -3.95 -35.78
CA SER A 37 26.06 -4.26 -37.12
C SER A 37 25.08 -3.19 -37.63
N ALA A 38 24.17 -2.72 -36.77
CA ALA A 38 23.21 -1.65 -37.07
C ALA A 38 23.91 -0.29 -37.33
N ALA A 39 25.05 -0.05 -36.71
CA ALA A 39 25.81 1.20 -36.88
C ALA A 39 26.53 1.37 -38.23
N GLY A 40 26.52 0.35 -39.08
CA GLY A 40 27.17 0.39 -40.38
C GLY A 40 28.72 0.33 -40.29
N LYS A 41 29.39 0.50 -41.45
CA LYS A 41 30.86 0.37 -41.55
C LYS A 41 31.62 1.65 -41.17
N GLY A 42 30.95 2.75 -40.82
CA GLY A 42 31.56 4.01 -40.39
C GLY A 42 32.24 4.78 -41.54
N ARG A 43 31.77 4.61 -42.78
CA ARG A 43 32.34 5.26 -43.98
C ARG A 43 31.93 6.72 -44.11
N SER A 44 30.76 7.12 -43.62
CA SER A 44 30.27 8.50 -43.64
C SER A 44 30.37 9.14 -42.24
N LEU A 45 30.33 10.47 -42.19
CA LEU A 45 30.28 11.20 -40.91
C LEU A 45 29.05 10.84 -40.11
N ALA A 46 27.89 10.66 -40.76
CA ALA A 46 26.65 10.27 -40.12
C ALA A 46 26.75 8.87 -39.47
N GLU A 47 27.34 7.89 -40.19
CA GLU A 47 27.56 6.55 -39.61
C GLU A 47 28.51 6.57 -38.42
N ARG A 48 29.53 7.47 -38.44
CA ARG A 48 30.45 7.65 -37.30
C ARG A 48 29.74 8.21 -36.08
N LEU A 49 28.89 9.20 -36.27
CA LEU A 49 28.08 9.77 -35.18
C LEU A 49 27.07 8.75 -34.63
N LEU A 50 26.39 8.01 -35.51
CA LEU A 50 25.48 6.95 -35.13
C LEU A 50 26.20 5.87 -34.31
N ARG A 51 27.37 5.41 -34.76
CA ARG A 51 28.19 4.44 -34.04
C ARG A 51 28.60 4.95 -32.66
N PHE A 52 29.00 6.20 -32.52
CA PHE A 52 29.32 6.81 -31.25
C PHE A 52 28.13 6.82 -30.33
N TYR A 53 26.96 7.22 -30.83
CA TYR A 53 25.71 7.22 -30.05
C TYR A 53 25.32 5.82 -29.57
N LEU A 54 25.32 4.85 -30.51
CA LEU A 54 24.95 3.46 -30.19
C LEU A 54 25.93 2.81 -29.20
N ASN A 55 27.23 3.01 -29.37
CA ASN A 55 28.22 2.52 -28.40
C ASN A 55 27.97 3.11 -27.01
N ARG A 56 27.75 4.43 -26.92
CA ARG A 56 27.43 5.06 -25.62
C ARG A 56 26.14 4.55 -25.04
N HIS A 57 25.15 4.22 -25.86
CA HIS A 57 23.88 3.63 -25.41
C HIS A 57 24.10 2.26 -24.81
N VAL A 58 24.84 1.38 -25.50
CA VAL A 58 25.18 0.04 -25.01
C VAL A 58 26.03 0.09 -23.73
N GLU A 59 27.02 0.99 -23.68
CA GLU A 59 27.81 1.21 -22.47
C GLU A 59 26.92 1.55 -21.26
N LYS A 60 25.93 2.43 -21.45
CA LYS A 60 24.98 2.79 -20.39
C LYS A 60 24.05 1.63 -20.01
N MET A 61 23.64 0.81 -20.99
CA MET A 61 22.76 -0.33 -20.79
C MET A 61 23.41 -1.36 -19.86
N PHE A 62 24.70 -1.61 -20.03
CA PHE A 62 25.46 -2.60 -19.25
C PHE A 62 26.30 -1.99 -18.11
N ALA A 63 26.20 -0.67 -17.89
CA ALA A 63 26.92 -0.02 -16.80
C ALA A 63 26.52 -0.64 -15.44
N GLY A 64 27.51 -1.17 -14.72
CA GLY A 64 27.30 -1.82 -13.41
C GLY A 64 26.79 -3.25 -13.49
N SER A 65 26.64 -3.86 -14.67
CA SER A 65 26.15 -5.24 -14.83
C SER A 65 27.07 -6.30 -14.16
N GLN A 66 28.34 -6.00 -14.03
CA GLN A 66 29.36 -6.88 -13.45
C GLN A 66 29.45 -6.75 -11.93
N GLU A 67 28.85 -5.73 -11.35
CA GLU A 67 28.86 -5.51 -9.90
C GLU A 67 27.52 -5.97 -9.30
N PRO A 68 27.54 -6.99 -8.44
CA PRO A 68 26.31 -7.40 -7.75
C PRO A 68 25.86 -6.25 -6.85
N ALA A 69 24.72 -5.65 -7.18
CA ALA A 69 24.12 -4.64 -6.32
C ALA A 69 23.78 -5.27 -4.95
N PRO A 70 24.26 -4.71 -3.84
CA PRO A 70 23.97 -5.26 -2.53
C PRO A 70 22.47 -5.23 -2.27
N VAL A 71 21.89 -6.40 -2.02
CA VAL A 71 20.49 -6.53 -1.60
C VAL A 71 20.34 -5.88 -0.24
N ARG A 72 19.72 -4.71 -0.19
CA ARG A 72 19.38 -4.04 1.06
C ARG A 72 17.95 -4.38 1.44
N ALA A 73 17.80 -5.25 2.43
CA ALA A 73 16.49 -5.46 3.05
C ALA A 73 15.99 -4.12 3.61
N ARG A 74 14.92 -3.59 3.05
CA ARG A 74 14.30 -2.35 3.52
C ARG A 74 13.33 -2.68 4.63
N ALA A 75 13.52 -2.11 5.81
CA ALA A 75 12.58 -2.25 6.91
C ALA A 75 11.22 -1.67 6.49
N LEU A 76 10.20 -2.51 6.48
CA LEU A 76 8.83 -2.13 6.13
C LEU A 76 8.09 -1.85 7.43
N GLY A 77 8.19 -0.62 7.93
CA GLY A 77 7.46 -0.17 9.11
C GLY A 77 6.29 0.74 8.73
N ALA A 78 5.17 0.62 9.41
CA ALA A 78 4.18 1.69 9.44
C ALA A 78 4.68 2.78 10.36
N ALA A 79 4.61 4.04 9.95
CA ALA A 79 4.91 5.16 10.82
C ALA A 79 3.96 5.13 12.03
N ALA A 80 4.51 5.30 13.23
CA ALA A 80 3.69 5.43 14.43
C ALA A 80 2.84 6.71 14.33
N PRO A 81 1.56 6.66 14.70
CA PRO A 81 0.73 7.85 14.72
C PRO A 81 1.22 8.85 15.78
N PRO A 82 1.05 10.18 15.56
CA PRO A 82 1.41 11.17 16.56
C PRO A 82 0.66 10.94 17.89
N ALA A 83 1.36 11.05 19.02
CA ALA A 83 0.75 10.83 20.33
C ALA A 83 -0.46 11.76 20.60
N ALA A 84 -0.42 12.99 20.08
CA ALA A 84 -1.54 13.91 20.17
C ALA A 84 -2.80 13.39 19.45
N SER A 85 -2.64 12.82 18.26
CA SER A 85 -3.74 12.20 17.50
C SER A 85 -4.33 10.99 18.22
N LEU A 86 -3.47 10.16 18.84
CA LEU A 86 -3.93 9.02 19.66
C LEU A 86 -4.76 9.48 20.87
N ARG A 87 -4.27 10.50 21.60
CA ARG A 87 -5.02 11.05 22.74
C ARG A 87 -6.35 11.65 22.31
N ALA A 88 -6.38 12.39 21.20
CA ALA A 88 -7.62 12.97 20.68
C ALA A 88 -8.62 11.88 20.28
N ALA A 89 -8.16 10.83 19.59
CA ALA A 89 -9.00 9.69 19.21
C ALA A 89 -9.55 8.94 20.43
N ALA A 90 -8.71 8.67 21.43
CA ALA A 90 -9.11 8.02 22.69
C ALA A 90 -10.14 8.88 23.45
N ALA A 91 -9.92 10.18 23.54
CA ALA A 91 -10.86 11.10 24.22
C ALA A 91 -12.20 11.19 23.47
N ALA A 92 -12.20 11.19 22.16
CA ALA A 92 -13.43 11.18 21.36
C ALA A 92 -14.20 9.87 21.54
N LEU A 93 -13.50 8.73 21.52
CA LEU A 93 -14.11 7.42 21.70
C LEU A 93 -14.68 7.24 23.10
N ALA A 94 -13.97 7.74 24.13
CA ALA A 94 -14.44 7.67 25.51
C ALA A 94 -15.71 8.50 25.81
N LYS A 95 -16.00 9.52 24.98
CA LYS A 95 -17.20 10.35 25.08
C LYS A 95 -18.38 9.82 24.27
N ALA A 96 -18.13 8.86 23.38
CA ALA A 96 -19.14 8.35 22.47
C ALA A 96 -20.14 7.44 23.22
N GLU A 97 -21.44 7.66 22.97
CA GLU A 97 -22.52 6.81 23.48
C GLU A 97 -22.81 5.64 22.54
N ARG A 98 -22.59 5.85 21.24
CA ARG A 98 -22.82 4.85 20.19
C ARG A 98 -21.64 4.75 19.24
N PRO A 99 -20.47 4.31 19.75
CA PRO A 99 -19.29 4.14 18.93
C PRO A 99 -19.44 2.96 17.98
N LEU A 100 -18.84 3.07 16.78
CA LEU A 100 -18.82 2.02 15.78
C LEU A 100 -17.42 1.89 15.19
N LEU A 101 -16.92 0.67 15.08
CA LEU A 101 -15.62 0.37 14.47
C LEU A 101 -15.81 -0.31 13.11
N ILE A 102 -15.05 0.10 12.11
CA ILE A 102 -14.91 -0.63 10.84
C ILE A 102 -13.44 -0.96 10.65
N VAL A 103 -13.12 -2.26 10.58
CA VAL A 103 -11.75 -2.75 10.35
C VAL A 103 -11.64 -3.25 8.91
N GLY A 104 -10.60 -2.82 8.21
CA GLY A 104 -10.36 -3.18 6.82
C GLY A 104 -8.98 -3.73 6.52
N SER A 105 -8.71 -3.92 5.24
CA SER A 105 -7.52 -4.62 4.74
C SER A 105 -6.20 -4.00 5.20
N GLN A 106 -6.11 -2.67 5.27
CA GLN A 106 -4.86 -2.00 5.64
C GLN A 106 -4.45 -2.25 7.10
N ALA A 107 -5.41 -2.55 7.98
CA ALA A 107 -5.11 -2.93 9.36
C ALA A 107 -4.37 -4.27 9.44
N LEU A 108 -4.62 -5.16 8.48
CA LEU A 108 -4.03 -6.50 8.40
C LEU A 108 -2.96 -6.64 7.30
N ALA A 109 -2.33 -5.54 6.91
CA ALA A 109 -1.25 -5.56 5.92
C ALA A 109 -0.06 -6.44 6.33
N LEU A 110 0.13 -6.65 7.62
CA LEU A 110 1.06 -7.62 8.20
C LEU A 110 0.24 -8.71 8.90
N ALA A 111 0.20 -9.90 8.31
CA ALA A 111 -0.58 -11.03 8.86
C ALA A 111 -0.16 -11.41 10.29
N ALA A 112 1.11 -11.25 10.64
CA ALA A 112 1.63 -11.49 11.98
C ALA A 112 0.98 -10.61 13.07
N ASP A 113 0.43 -9.45 12.71
CA ASP A 113 -0.24 -8.55 13.63
C ASP A 113 -1.70 -8.94 13.91
N ALA A 114 -2.27 -9.89 13.16
CA ALA A 114 -3.68 -10.24 13.27
C ALA A 114 -4.13 -10.61 14.69
N PRO A 115 -3.41 -11.45 15.46
CA PRO A 115 -3.81 -11.79 16.82
C PRO A 115 -3.83 -10.56 17.74
N ARG A 116 -2.85 -9.68 17.62
CA ARG A 116 -2.74 -8.45 18.42
C ARG A 116 -3.87 -7.47 18.09
N ILE A 117 -4.23 -7.36 16.82
CA ILE A 117 -5.32 -6.50 16.34
C ILE A 117 -6.67 -7.08 16.80
N ALA A 118 -6.88 -8.39 16.72
CA ALA A 118 -8.08 -9.06 17.22
C ALA A 118 -8.28 -8.79 18.71
N GLN A 119 -7.22 -8.94 19.50
CA GLN A 119 -7.24 -8.64 20.93
C GLN A 119 -7.58 -7.17 21.19
N ALA A 120 -6.97 -6.23 20.47
CA ALA A 120 -7.24 -4.80 20.61
C ALA A 120 -8.72 -4.47 20.29
N VAL A 121 -9.27 -5.02 19.20
CA VAL A 121 -10.68 -4.84 18.82
C VAL A 121 -11.61 -5.40 19.91
N THR A 122 -11.31 -6.58 20.43
CA THR A 122 -12.09 -7.20 21.51
C THR A 122 -12.02 -6.36 22.79
N SER A 123 -10.85 -5.84 23.14
CA SER A 123 -10.65 -5.02 24.34
C SER A 123 -11.38 -3.67 24.28
N LEU A 124 -11.59 -3.12 23.07
CA LEU A 124 -12.39 -1.90 22.91
C LEU A 124 -13.86 -2.10 23.29
N GLY A 125 -14.39 -3.32 23.16
CA GLY A 125 -15.76 -3.65 23.57
C GLY A 125 -16.85 -2.96 22.75
N ILE A 126 -16.55 -2.43 21.56
CA ILE A 126 -17.51 -1.70 20.72
C ILE A 126 -17.92 -2.52 19.50
N PRO A 127 -19.15 -2.32 18.97
CA PRO A 127 -19.60 -3.02 17.76
C PRO A 127 -18.66 -2.79 16.59
N ALA A 128 -18.32 -3.86 15.87
CA ALA A 128 -17.35 -3.81 14.78
C ALA A 128 -17.85 -4.49 13.50
N TYR A 129 -17.67 -3.83 12.36
CA TYR A 129 -17.77 -4.42 11.03
C TYR A 129 -16.38 -4.77 10.49
N LEU A 130 -16.23 -5.99 9.98
CA LEU A 130 -15.00 -6.47 9.38
C LEU A 130 -15.13 -6.47 7.85
N SER A 131 -14.18 -5.86 7.15
CA SER A 131 -14.20 -5.67 5.71
C SER A 131 -12.91 -6.12 5.05
N GLY A 132 -12.99 -6.57 3.80
CA GLY A 132 -11.82 -7.01 3.04
C GLY A 132 -11.07 -8.12 3.75
N MET A 133 -9.76 -7.97 3.90
CA MET A 133 -8.88 -8.95 4.57
C MET A 133 -9.15 -9.11 6.07
N ALA A 134 -9.85 -8.16 6.70
CA ALA A 134 -10.22 -8.27 8.10
C ALA A 134 -11.39 -9.24 8.36
N ARG A 135 -12.05 -9.73 7.33
CA ARG A 135 -13.11 -10.74 7.48
C ARG A 135 -12.56 -11.98 8.17
N GLY A 136 -13.24 -12.41 9.22
CA GLY A 136 -12.80 -13.56 10.01
C GLY A 136 -11.85 -13.24 11.17
N LEU A 137 -11.36 -11.99 11.29
CA LEU A 137 -10.40 -11.56 12.32
C LEU A 137 -10.82 -11.95 13.74
N LEU A 138 -12.10 -11.80 14.09
CA LEU A 138 -12.62 -12.08 15.42
C LEU A 138 -13.19 -13.49 15.60
N GLY A 139 -13.13 -14.33 14.55
CA GLY A 139 -13.75 -15.65 14.57
C GLY A 139 -15.27 -15.61 14.30
N ARG A 140 -15.87 -16.81 14.34
CA ARG A 140 -17.27 -17.00 13.96
C ARG A 140 -18.26 -16.43 14.96
N ASP A 141 -17.98 -16.60 16.24
CA ASP A 141 -18.95 -16.41 17.33
C ASP A 141 -18.70 -15.13 18.15
N ALA A 142 -17.91 -14.19 17.62
CA ALA A 142 -17.61 -12.95 18.29
C ALA A 142 -18.85 -12.06 18.42
N ALA A 143 -19.30 -11.81 19.64
CA ALA A 143 -20.51 -11.02 19.94
C ALA A 143 -20.41 -9.55 19.43
N LEU A 144 -19.20 -8.99 19.36
CA LEU A 144 -18.98 -7.62 18.88
C LEU A 144 -19.04 -7.51 17.36
N GLN A 145 -18.97 -8.64 16.63
CA GLN A 145 -18.95 -8.61 15.17
C GLN A 145 -20.34 -8.44 14.58
N MET A 146 -20.56 -7.29 13.97
CA MET A 146 -21.77 -6.98 13.19
C MET A 146 -21.61 -7.47 11.76
N ARG A 147 -22.67 -8.05 11.16
CA ARG A 147 -22.63 -8.59 9.78
C ARG A 147 -23.67 -7.96 8.87
N HIS A 148 -24.71 -7.40 9.41
CA HIS A 148 -25.85 -6.86 8.67
C HIS A 148 -26.13 -5.41 9.04
N GLN A 149 -26.92 -4.73 8.23
CA GLN A 149 -27.44 -3.37 8.47
C GLN A 149 -26.37 -2.29 8.73
N ARG A 150 -25.17 -2.42 8.11
CA ARG A 150 -24.08 -1.45 8.28
C ARG A 150 -24.50 0.00 8.01
N ARG A 151 -25.36 0.21 6.98
CA ARG A 151 -25.86 1.57 6.66
C ARG A 151 -26.63 2.18 7.83
N GLN A 152 -27.46 1.41 8.49
CA GLN A 152 -28.22 1.88 9.65
C GLN A 152 -27.27 2.16 10.83
N ALA A 153 -26.36 1.24 11.15
CA ALA A 153 -25.38 1.45 12.20
C ALA A 153 -24.55 2.73 11.99
N LEU A 154 -24.11 3.01 10.76
CA LEU A 154 -23.42 4.26 10.41
C LEU A 154 -24.27 5.52 10.63
N ARG A 155 -25.58 5.43 10.41
CA ARG A 155 -26.51 6.57 10.65
C ARG A 155 -26.80 6.79 12.12
N GLU A 156 -26.68 5.76 12.95
CA GLU A 156 -26.98 5.85 14.38
C GLU A 156 -25.74 6.15 15.23
N ALA A 157 -24.56 5.82 14.71
CA ALA A 157 -23.30 6.05 15.41
C ALA A 157 -23.02 7.55 15.60
N ASP A 158 -22.51 7.92 16.79
CA ASP A 158 -22.03 9.26 17.10
C ASP A 158 -20.51 9.39 16.99
N CYS A 159 -19.81 8.25 16.99
CA CYS A 159 -18.38 8.16 16.72
C CYS A 159 -18.11 6.94 15.82
N VAL A 160 -17.46 7.15 14.68
CA VAL A 160 -17.09 6.10 13.74
C VAL A 160 -15.57 6.03 13.62
N VAL A 161 -15.02 4.85 13.87
CA VAL A 161 -13.59 4.58 13.71
C VAL A 161 -13.37 3.75 12.45
N LEU A 162 -12.62 4.28 11.50
CA LEU A 162 -12.17 3.59 10.29
C LEU A 162 -10.73 3.12 10.48
N ALA A 163 -10.55 1.86 10.81
CA ALA A 163 -9.24 1.24 11.01
C ALA A 163 -8.81 0.46 9.76
N GLY A 164 -7.94 1.06 8.96
CA GLY A 164 -7.45 0.44 7.73
C GLY A 164 -8.49 0.35 6.60
N VAL A 165 -9.48 1.22 6.62
CA VAL A 165 -10.51 1.35 5.57
C VAL A 165 -10.53 2.78 5.07
N PRO A 166 -10.28 3.04 3.78
CA PRO A 166 -10.54 4.36 3.20
C PRO A 166 -12.05 4.62 3.11
N CYS A 167 -12.46 5.87 3.27
CA CYS A 167 -13.85 6.29 3.12
C CYS A 167 -14.20 6.51 1.64
N ASP A 168 -14.06 5.47 0.84
CA ASP A 168 -14.30 5.45 -0.60
C ASP A 168 -15.67 4.81 -0.96
N PHE A 169 -15.81 4.36 -2.20
CA PHE A 169 -17.03 3.71 -2.71
C PHE A 169 -17.50 2.52 -1.83
N ARG A 170 -16.61 1.85 -1.09
CA ARG A 170 -16.94 0.74 -0.18
C ARG A 170 -17.83 1.17 0.98
N LEU A 171 -17.74 2.44 1.35
CA LEU A 171 -18.56 3.10 2.38
C LEU A 171 -19.52 4.15 1.80
N ASP A 172 -19.83 4.06 0.50
CA ASP A 172 -20.64 5.05 -0.21
C ASP A 172 -20.10 6.50 0.01
N TYR A 173 -18.77 6.65 0.03
CA TYR A 173 -18.06 7.92 0.30
C TYR A 173 -18.51 8.60 1.60
N GLY A 174 -18.83 7.82 2.63
CA GLY A 174 -19.27 8.33 3.92
C GLY A 174 -20.71 8.85 3.97
N ARG A 175 -21.49 8.69 2.88
CA ARG A 175 -22.87 9.23 2.77
C ARG A 175 -23.80 8.85 3.93
N HIS A 176 -23.53 7.73 4.58
CA HIS A 176 -24.33 7.22 5.69
C HIS A 176 -23.81 7.63 7.07
N ILE A 177 -22.63 8.24 7.16
CA ILE A 177 -22.10 8.80 8.40
C ILE A 177 -22.74 10.16 8.62
N ARG A 178 -23.32 10.38 9.80
CA ARG A 178 -23.93 11.68 10.11
C ARG A 178 -22.86 12.77 10.17
N ARG A 179 -23.16 13.95 9.69
CA ARG A 179 -22.24 15.11 9.76
C ARG A 179 -21.89 15.52 11.20
N SER A 180 -22.75 15.20 12.17
CA SER A 180 -22.52 15.44 13.59
C SER A 180 -21.68 14.34 14.26
N SER A 181 -21.44 13.22 13.59
CA SER A 181 -20.62 12.14 14.13
C SER A 181 -19.15 12.50 14.09
N THR A 182 -18.42 12.14 15.14
CA THR A 182 -16.95 12.19 15.12
C THR A 182 -16.42 11.06 14.24
N LEU A 183 -15.58 11.40 13.27
CA LEU A 183 -14.93 10.43 12.41
C LEU A 183 -13.43 10.33 12.72
N ILE A 184 -12.99 9.13 13.08
CA ILE A 184 -11.59 8.80 13.36
C ILE A 184 -11.08 7.90 12.24
N ALA A 185 -10.15 8.38 11.43
CA ALA A 185 -9.53 7.60 10.35
C ALA A 185 -8.10 7.20 10.71
N ALA A 186 -7.85 5.90 10.79
CA ALA A 186 -6.54 5.29 11.03
C ALA A 186 -6.15 4.44 9.82
N ASN A 187 -5.42 5.03 8.88
CA ASN A 187 -5.00 4.39 7.64
C ASN A 187 -3.48 4.46 7.44
N ARG A 188 -2.93 3.55 6.68
CA ARG A 188 -1.50 3.51 6.34
C ARG A 188 -1.12 4.62 5.33
N SER A 189 -2.06 5.06 4.53
CA SER A 189 -1.91 6.16 3.58
C SER A 189 -2.54 7.44 4.13
N ARG A 190 -1.79 8.54 4.08
CA ARG A 190 -2.31 9.87 4.46
C ARG A 190 -3.40 10.33 3.49
N ALA A 191 -3.34 9.93 2.23
CA ALA A 191 -4.38 10.22 1.25
C ALA A 191 -5.69 9.55 1.65
N ASP A 192 -5.64 8.24 1.99
CA ASP A 192 -6.82 7.48 2.41
C ASP A 192 -7.41 7.97 3.73
N ALA A 193 -6.56 8.46 4.65
CA ALA A 193 -7.03 9.04 5.90
C ALA A 193 -7.75 10.38 5.73
N ARG A 194 -7.63 11.02 4.55
CA ARG A 194 -8.23 12.33 4.22
C ARG A 194 -9.44 12.23 3.28
N LEU A 195 -9.81 11.03 2.86
CA LEU A 195 -10.98 10.79 2.00
C LEU A 195 -12.31 10.93 2.78
N ASN A 196 -12.44 11.98 3.61
CA ASN A 196 -13.62 12.17 4.46
C ASN A 196 -14.22 13.56 4.25
#